data_0a943b5401492587ed09194582a773ec
#
_entry.id   0a943b5401492587ed09194582a773ec
#
_cell.length_a   1.000
_cell.length_b   1.000
_cell.length_c   1.000
_cell.angle_alpha   90.00
_cell.angle_beta   90.00
_cell.angle_gamma   90.00
#
_symmetry.space_group_name_H-M   'P 1'
#
loop_
_entity.id
_entity.type
_entity.pdbx_description
1 polymer ?
#
loop_
_entity_poly.entity_id
_entity_poly.type
_entity_poly.pdbx_seq_one_letter_code
_entity_poly.pdbx_strand_id
1 'polypeptide(L)'
;MSDLFETDYIDVNTMPVEYRSTKEGFREYADKLNKVAEVAKKAGKTILYHPHALEYASFGDGEIGMDILINETDPEGVNFILDTHWMTCGGVVLADWIRKVKGRMKIIHFKDYAIVPGIESCEQVEKRFAEVGQGNIDWPSVVAACKEIGVEYAVVEQDSCYDMEPYGCAQRSYDGMVKFGA
;
A
#
# COMPACT_ATOMS: atom_id res chain seq x y z
N MET A 1 -13.09 2.71 19.34
CA MET A 1 -11.82 1.92 19.27
C MET A 1 -10.62 2.84 19.00
N SER A 2 -10.67 3.73 18.01
CA SER A 2 -9.57 4.70 17.73
C SER A 2 -9.18 5.56 18.94
N ASP A 3 -10.13 5.98 19.77
CA ASP A 3 -9.83 6.76 20.98
C ASP A 3 -9.09 5.94 22.05
N LEU A 4 -9.29 4.61 22.07
CA LEU A 4 -8.57 3.72 22.97
C LEU A 4 -7.08 3.61 22.61
N PHE A 5 -6.76 3.72 21.30
CA PHE A 5 -5.40 3.66 20.77
C PHE A 5 -4.80 5.05 20.50
N GLU A 6 -5.50 6.11 20.92
CA GLU A 6 -5.06 7.50 20.74
C GLU A 6 -4.64 7.82 19.29
N THR A 7 -5.36 7.24 18.31
CA THR A 7 -5.08 7.46 16.88
C THR A 7 -6.19 8.27 16.22
N ASP A 8 -5.81 9.16 15.30
CA ASP A 8 -6.73 9.93 14.47
C ASP A 8 -7.05 9.23 13.14
N TYR A 9 -6.57 8.01 12.94
CA TYR A 9 -6.74 7.25 11.71
C TYR A 9 -7.68 6.08 11.89
N ILE A 10 -8.46 5.81 10.84
CA ILE A 10 -9.31 4.61 10.69
C ILE A 10 -8.91 3.94 9.38
N ASP A 11 -8.34 2.74 9.47
CA ASP A 11 -7.92 1.97 8.32
C ASP A 11 -9.11 1.24 7.68
N VAL A 12 -9.15 1.28 6.33
CA VAL A 12 -10.07 0.52 5.48
C VAL A 12 -9.23 -0.34 4.54
N ASN A 13 -9.12 -1.61 4.88
CA ASN A 13 -8.09 -2.50 4.37
C ASN A 13 -8.37 -3.09 2.98
N THR A 14 -9.58 -3.02 2.44
CA THR A 14 -9.86 -3.56 1.10
C THR A 14 -11.23 -3.12 0.59
N MET A 15 -11.33 -3.02 -0.74
CA MET A 15 -12.60 -2.79 -1.43
C MET A 15 -13.46 -4.07 -1.44
N PRO A 16 -14.76 -4.00 -1.15
CA PRO A 16 -15.68 -5.13 -1.31
C PRO A 16 -15.74 -5.65 -2.75
N VAL A 17 -15.95 -6.95 -2.91
CA VAL A 17 -15.84 -7.63 -4.21
C VAL A 17 -16.78 -7.09 -5.29
N GLU A 18 -17.94 -6.62 -4.90
CA GLU A 18 -18.98 -6.09 -5.80
C GLU A 18 -18.57 -4.83 -6.55
N TYR A 19 -17.55 -4.09 -6.07
CA TYR A 19 -17.07 -2.84 -6.71
C TYR A 19 -15.85 -3.02 -7.60
N ARG A 20 -15.19 -4.19 -7.57
CA ARG A 20 -13.83 -4.38 -8.11
C ARG A 20 -13.72 -4.50 -9.61
N SER A 21 -14.85 -4.75 -10.32
CA SER A 21 -14.81 -5.24 -11.69
C SER A 21 -15.00 -4.17 -12.76
N THR A 22 -15.45 -2.97 -12.40
CA THR A 22 -15.78 -1.90 -13.34
C THR A 22 -15.38 -0.53 -12.83
N LYS A 23 -15.21 0.43 -13.74
CA LYS A 23 -14.97 1.84 -13.37
C LYS A 23 -16.11 2.41 -12.52
N GLU A 24 -17.32 2.07 -12.88
CA GLU A 24 -18.53 2.51 -12.17
C GLU A 24 -18.52 1.99 -10.74
N GLY A 25 -18.08 0.74 -10.52
CA GLY A 25 -17.90 0.16 -9.19
C GLY A 25 -16.85 0.92 -8.37
N PHE A 26 -15.72 1.27 -8.96
CA PHE A 26 -14.71 2.10 -8.30
C PHE A 26 -15.24 3.49 -7.92
N ARG A 27 -16.00 4.15 -8.81
CA ARG A 27 -16.65 5.44 -8.53
C ARG A 27 -17.69 5.34 -7.42
N GLU A 28 -18.52 4.31 -7.47
CA GLU A 28 -19.51 4.06 -6.40
C GLU A 28 -18.80 3.82 -5.05
N TYR A 29 -17.67 3.13 -5.06
CA TYR A 29 -16.91 2.91 -3.85
C TYR A 29 -16.23 4.18 -3.34
N ALA A 30 -15.69 5.01 -4.23
CA ALA A 30 -15.16 6.34 -3.88
C ALA A 30 -16.23 7.20 -3.19
N ASP A 31 -17.46 7.22 -3.71
CA ASP A 31 -18.59 7.90 -3.08
C ASP A 31 -18.90 7.36 -1.68
N LYS A 32 -18.79 6.05 -1.47
CA LYS A 32 -19.00 5.46 -0.13
C LYS A 32 -17.87 5.85 0.83
N LEU A 33 -16.62 5.84 0.37
CA LEU A 33 -15.49 6.31 1.17
C LEU A 33 -15.68 7.78 1.59
N ASN A 34 -16.12 8.64 0.68
CA ASN A 34 -16.41 10.05 0.97
C ASN A 34 -17.48 10.20 2.05
N LYS A 35 -18.58 9.45 1.96
CA LYS A 35 -19.63 9.46 2.98
C LYS A 35 -19.15 9.01 4.36
N VAL A 36 -18.32 7.98 4.40
CA VAL A 36 -17.69 7.52 5.65
C VAL A 36 -16.71 8.57 6.19
N ALA A 37 -15.94 9.18 5.30
CA ALA A 37 -14.99 10.23 5.65
C ALA A 37 -15.68 11.47 6.25
N GLU A 38 -16.84 11.87 5.73
CA GLU A 38 -17.63 12.96 6.32
C GLU A 38 -18.03 12.70 7.78
N VAL A 39 -18.34 11.44 8.11
CA VAL A 39 -18.66 11.03 9.49
C VAL A 39 -17.40 10.99 10.34
N ALA A 40 -16.31 10.44 9.81
CA ALA A 40 -15.02 10.37 10.49
C ALA A 40 -14.47 11.77 10.82
N LYS A 41 -14.53 12.71 9.87
CA LYS A 41 -14.09 14.12 10.05
C LYS A 41 -14.82 14.81 11.23
N LYS A 42 -16.11 14.55 11.42
CA LYS A 42 -16.89 15.09 12.56
C LYS A 42 -16.39 14.58 13.92
N ALA A 43 -15.75 13.40 13.91
CA ALA A 43 -15.11 12.80 15.08
C ALA A 43 -13.59 13.11 15.16
N GLY A 44 -13.07 14.02 14.32
CA GLY A 44 -11.65 14.34 14.25
C GLY A 44 -10.78 13.22 13.69
N LYS A 45 -11.36 12.32 12.86
CA LYS A 45 -10.65 11.16 12.30
C LYS A 45 -10.52 11.27 10.79
N THR A 46 -9.49 10.62 10.25
CA THR A 46 -9.22 10.50 8.81
C THR A 46 -9.29 9.03 8.40
N ILE A 47 -9.91 8.76 7.26
CA ILE A 47 -9.91 7.43 6.66
C ILE A 47 -8.58 7.20 5.97
N LEU A 48 -7.95 6.05 6.23
CA LEU A 48 -6.81 5.55 5.48
C LEU A 48 -7.26 4.35 4.65
N TYR A 49 -7.20 4.47 3.34
CA TYR A 49 -7.51 3.35 2.45
C TYR A 49 -6.21 2.61 2.09
N HIS A 50 -6.20 1.29 2.34
CA HIS A 50 -5.09 0.41 2.02
C HIS A 50 -5.39 -0.36 0.72
N PRO A 51 -4.87 0.07 -0.45
CA PRO A 51 -5.05 -0.61 -1.72
C PRO A 51 -4.19 -1.87 -1.80
N HIS A 52 -4.71 -2.85 -2.56
CA HIS A 52 -4.00 -4.07 -2.96
C HIS A 52 -3.67 -4.02 -4.46
N ALA A 53 -3.31 -5.17 -5.04
CA ALA A 53 -2.97 -5.24 -6.46
C ALA A 53 -4.17 -4.93 -7.39
N LEU A 54 -5.37 -5.21 -6.94
CA LEU A 54 -6.58 -5.07 -7.77
C LEU A 54 -6.92 -3.61 -8.11
N GLU A 55 -6.57 -2.66 -7.27
CA GLU A 55 -6.78 -1.24 -7.52
C GLU A 55 -5.91 -0.70 -8.67
N TYR A 56 -4.84 -1.41 -9.00
CA TYR A 56 -3.97 -1.08 -10.14
C TYR A 56 -4.43 -1.72 -11.46
N ALA A 57 -5.62 -2.36 -11.49
CA ALA A 57 -6.18 -2.89 -12.72
C ALA A 57 -6.45 -1.80 -13.75
N SER A 58 -6.04 -2.04 -15.01
CA SER A 58 -6.32 -1.18 -16.14
C SER A 58 -7.66 -1.54 -16.78
N PHE A 59 -8.45 -0.54 -17.12
CA PHE A 59 -9.74 -0.70 -17.82
C PHE A 59 -9.61 -0.61 -19.35
N GLY A 60 -8.39 -0.57 -19.89
CA GLY A 60 -8.15 -0.67 -21.33
C GLY A 60 -8.16 0.64 -22.11
N ASP A 61 -8.48 1.76 -21.46
CA ASP A 61 -8.45 3.12 -22.05
C ASP A 61 -7.44 4.05 -21.36
N GLY A 62 -6.52 3.47 -20.60
CA GLY A 62 -5.46 4.17 -19.87
C GLY A 62 -5.85 4.60 -18.45
N GLU A 63 -7.11 4.44 -18.06
CA GLU A 63 -7.52 4.69 -16.68
C GLU A 63 -7.30 3.45 -15.80
N ILE A 64 -6.75 3.66 -14.63
CA ILE A 64 -6.45 2.64 -13.61
C ILE A 64 -7.41 2.85 -12.42
N GLY A 65 -7.85 1.77 -11.78
CA GLY A 65 -8.79 1.86 -10.67
C GLY A 65 -8.31 2.76 -9.53
N MET A 66 -7.01 2.71 -9.21
CA MET A 66 -6.41 3.58 -8.19
C MET A 66 -6.46 5.07 -8.58
N ASP A 67 -6.42 5.40 -9.89
CA ASP A 67 -6.58 6.79 -10.35
C ASP A 67 -7.98 7.32 -10.04
N ILE A 68 -9.00 6.49 -10.21
CA ILE A 68 -10.37 6.85 -9.84
C ILE A 68 -10.45 7.15 -8.35
N LEU A 69 -9.89 6.28 -7.49
CA LEU A 69 -9.90 6.49 -6.05
C LEU A 69 -9.16 7.77 -5.64
N ILE A 70 -8.01 8.05 -6.25
CA ILE A 70 -7.26 9.28 -5.96
C ILE A 70 -8.04 10.52 -6.37
N ASN A 71 -8.65 10.50 -7.56
CA ASN A 71 -9.28 11.68 -8.15
C ASN A 71 -10.69 11.96 -7.60
N GLU A 72 -11.42 10.92 -7.20
CA GLU A 72 -12.82 11.04 -6.83
C GLU A 72 -13.10 10.96 -5.31
N THR A 73 -12.04 10.73 -4.48
CA THR A 73 -12.19 10.80 -3.02
C THR A 73 -11.74 12.14 -2.46
N ASP A 74 -12.42 12.60 -1.40
CA ASP A 74 -12.09 13.83 -0.67
C ASP A 74 -10.67 13.78 -0.09
N PRO A 75 -9.73 14.62 -0.55
CA PRO A 75 -8.35 14.58 -0.09
C PRO A 75 -8.16 14.98 1.39
N GLU A 76 -9.14 15.65 1.99
CA GLU A 76 -9.09 15.99 3.40
C GLU A 76 -9.65 14.88 4.30
N GLY A 77 -10.46 13.98 3.75
CA GLY A 77 -11.16 12.95 4.52
C GLY A 77 -10.65 11.54 4.26
N VAL A 78 -10.13 11.27 3.06
CA VAL A 78 -9.62 9.96 2.65
C VAL A 78 -8.15 10.08 2.25
N ASN A 79 -7.28 9.39 2.95
CA ASN A 79 -5.86 9.24 2.63
C ASN A 79 -5.53 7.78 2.32
N PHE A 80 -4.28 7.49 1.97
CA PHE A 80 -3.87 6.17 1.53
C PHE A 80 -2.75 5.61 2.41
N ILE A 81 -2.74 4.27 2.56
CA ILE A 81 -1.58 3.51 3.01
C ILE A 81 -1.15 2.65 1.82
N LEU A 82 -0.19 3.08 1.01
CA LEU A 82 0.33 2.25 -0.06
C LEU A 82 1.18 1.12 0.52
N ASP A 83 1.17 -0.02 -0.17
CA ASP A 83 1.95 -1.21 0.19
C ASP A 83 2.85 -1.59 -0.98
N THR A 84 4.16 -1.70 -0.71
CA THR A 84 5.17 -1.89 -1.74
C THR A 84 5.04 -3.25 -2.46
N HIS A 85 4.61 -4.29 -1.75
CA HIS A 85 4.36 -5.60 -2.36
C HIS A 85 3.14 -5.56 -3.28
N TRP A 86 2.02 -4.99 -2.80
CA TRP A 86 0.80 -4.96 -3.59
C TRP A 86 0.90 -4.05 -4.82
N MET A 87 1.61 -2.93 -4.73
CA MET A 87 1.97 -2.12 -5.90
C MET A 87 2.78 -2.91 -6.93
N THR A 88 3.77 -3.68 -6.46
CA THR A 88 4.57 -4.55 -7.34
C THR A 88 3.71 -5.63 -8.00
N CYS A 89 2.81 -6.26 -7.25
CA CYS A 89 1.85 -7.22 -7.79
C CYS A 89 0.90 -6.57 -8.81
N GLY A 90 0.56 -5.30 -8.63
CA GLY A 90 -0.19 -4.48 -9.56
C GLY A 90 0.59 -4.07 -10.81
N GLY A 91 1.90 -4.37 -10.88
CA GLY A 91 2.74 -4.12 -12.05
C GLY A 91 3.10 -2.65 -12.28
N VAL A 92 3.08 -1.84 -11.24
CA VAL A 92 3.32 -0.38 -11.33
C VAL A 92 4.71 0.01 -10.82
N VAL A 93 5.19 1.19 -11.22
CA VAL A 93 6.46 1.75 -10.73
C VAL A 93 6.20 2.39 -9.36
N LEU A 94 6.75 1.79 -8.30
CA LEU A 94 6.48 2.14 -6.92
C LEU A 94 6.72 3.63 -6.62
N ALA A 95 7.90 4.12 -6.98
CA ALA A 95 8.30 5.50 -6.71
C ALA A 95 7.36 6.52 -7.37
N ASP A 96 6.84 6.24 -8.56
CA ASP A 96 5.92 7.14 -9.26
C ASP A 96 4.55 7.18 -8.57
N TRP A 97 4.05 6.03 -8.14
CA TRP A 97 2.78 5.96 -7.41
C TRP A 97 2.87 6.56 -6.00
N ILE A 98 4.02 6.40 -5.31
CA ILE A 98 4.28 7.09 -4.04
C ILE A 98 4.20 8.61 -4.24
N ARG A 99 4.84 9.15 -5.28
CA ARG A 99 4.77 10.60 -5.60
C ARG A 99 3.37 11.05 -5.95
N LYS A 100 2.60 10.20 -6.63
CA LYS A 100 1.22 10.51 -7.08
C LYS A 100 0.26 10.79 -5.93
N VAL A 101 0.49 10.17 -4.77
CA VAL A 101 -0.32 10.38 -3.56
C VAL A 101 0.27 11.44 -2.60
N LYS A 102 1.14 12.32 -3.09
CA LYS A 102 1.72 13.41 -2.29
C LYS A 102 0.63 14.23 -1.60
N GLY A 103 0.81 14.46 -0.30
CA GLY A 103 -0.15 15.16 0.55
C GLY A 103 -1.30 14.29 1.07
N ARG A 104 -1.38 13.02 0.63
CA ARG A 104 -2.43 12.07 0.99
C ARG A 104 -1.90 10.77 1.58
N MET A 105 -0.62 10.70 1.93
CA MET A 105 -0.01 9.52 2.54
C MET A 105 1.02 9.92 3.58
N LYS A 106 0.79 9.54 4.82
CA LYS A 106 1.73 9.69 5.93
C LYS A 106 2.33 8.37 6.39
N ILE A 107 1.65 7.29 6.12
CA ILE A 107 2.02 5.93 6.50
C ILE A 107 2.12 5.09 5.24
N ILE A 108 3.18 4.29 5.14
CA ILE A 108 3.38 3.30 4.06
C ILE A 108 3.71 1.94 4.65
N HIS A 109 3.22 0.86 4.01
CA HIS A 109 3.65 -0.49 4.33
C HIS A 109 4.88 -0.87 3.50
N PHE A 110 5.97 -1.18 4.20
CA PHE A 110 7.17 -1.76 3.62
C PHE A 110 7.06 -3.29 3.69
N LYS A 111 6.71 -3.89 2.55
CA LYS A 111 6.47 -5.31 2.39
C LYS A 111 7.25 -5.79 1.18
N ASP A 112 8.30 -6.59 1.42
CA ASP A 112 9.17 -7.08 0.36
C ASP A 112 8.76 -8.47 -0.10
N TYR A 113 9.28 -8.88 -1.25
CA TYR A 113 9.15 -10.23 -1.75
C TYR A 113 10.41 -10.65 -2.52
N ALA A 114 10.66 -11.93 -2.54
CA ALA A 114 11.73 -12.54 -3.33
C ALA A 114 11.16 -13.50 -4.38
N ILE A 115 11.79 -13.53 -5.54
CA ILE A 115 11.62 -14.59 -6.51
C ILE A 115 12.39 -15.82 -5.99
N VAL A 116 11.72 -16.97 -5.90
CA VAL A 116 12.36 -18.21 -5.45
C VAL A 116 13.31 -18.72 -6.53
N PRO A 117 14.62 -18.92 -6.22
CA PRO A 117 15.56 -19.45 -7.19
C PRO A 117 15.27 -20.92 -7.52
N GLY A 118 15.73 -21.40 -8.69
CA GLY A 118 15.63 -22.79 -9.11
C GLY A 118 14.33 -23.20 -9.76
N ILE A 119 13.52 -22.26 -10.21
CA ILE A 119 12.28 -22.54 -10.95
C ILE A 119 12.61 -22.97 -12.37
N GLU A 120 12.07 -24.12 -12.80
CA GLU A 120 12.34 -24.70 -14.13
C GLU A 120 11.55 -24.03 -15.28
N SER A 121 10.48 -23.28 -14.96
CA SER A 121 9.61 -22.64 -15.96
C SER A 121 9.51 -21.15 -15.75
N CYS A 122 9.74 -20.38 -16.82
CA CYS A 122 9.55 -18.92 -16.80
C CYS A 122 8.08 -18.51 -16.64
N GLU A 123 7.14 -19.42 -16.88
CA GLU A 123 5.70 -19.15 -16.78
C GLU A 123 5.15 -19.31 -15.36
N GLN A 124 5.90 -20.01 -14.48
CA GLN A 124 5.49 -20.33 -13.12
C GLN A 124 6.51 -19.80 -12.11
N VAL A 125 6.52 -18.49 -11.89
CA VAL A 125 7.40 -17.85 -10.94
C VAL A 125 6.78 -17.89 -9.54
N GLU A 126 7.42 -18.61 -8.62
CA GLU A 126 7.04 -18.55 -7.21
C GLU A 126 7.61 -17.28 -6.57
N LYS A 127 6.72 -16.55 -5.88
CA LYS A 127 7.09 -15.39 -5.06
C LYS A 127 6.88 -15.76 -3.60
N ARG A 128 7.82 -15.33 -2.74
CA ARG A 128 7.68 -15.44 -1.29
C ARG A 128 7.85 -14.06 -0.66
N PHE A 129 7.17 -13.83 0.45
CA PHE A 129 7.45 -12.66 1.28
C PHE A 129 8.90 -12.71 1.75
N ALA A 130 9.51 -11.56 1.85
CA ALA A 130 10.89 -11.41 2.30
C ALA A 130 10.99 -10.24 3.28
N GLU A 131 12.01 -10.27 4.10
CA GLU A 131 12.36 -9.14 4.94
C GLU A 131 12.79 -7.96 4.07
N VAL A 132 12.48 -6.74 4.52
CA VAL A 132 12.80 -5.50 3.79
C VAL A 132 14.27 -5.47 3.39
N GLY A 133 14.52 -5.39 2.09
CA GLY A 133 15.86 -5.38 1.51
C GLY A 133 16.51 -6.74 1.29
N GLN A 134 15.79 -7.83 1.54
CA GLN A 134 16.21 -9.19 1.20
C GLN A 134 15.54 -9.71 -0.07
N GLY A 135 14.59 -8.98 -0.62
CA GLY A 135 13.82 -9.33 -1.80
C GLY A 135 14.23 -8.58 -3.07
N ASN A 136 13.24 -8.36 -3.92
CA ASN A 136 13.44 -7.83 -5.27
C ASN A 136 13.00 -6.37 -5.44
N ILE A 137 12.54 -5.68 -4.39
CA ILE A 137 12.10 -4.28 -4.47
C ILE A 137 13.31 -3.33 -4.54
N ASP A 138 13.21 -2.31 -5.39
CA ASP A 138 14.18 -1.20 -5.45
C ASP A 138 13.96 -0.23 -4.28
N TRP A 139 14.46 -0.60 -3.12
CA TRP A 139 14.33 0.17 -1.88
C TRP A 139 14.92 1.57 -1.94
N PRO A 140 16.09 1.81 -2.56
CA PRO A 140 16.62 3.17 -2.71
C PRO A 140 15.63 4.13 -3.37
N SER A 141 14.96 3.72 -4.45
CA SER A 141 13.96 4.54 -5.14
C SER A 141 12.69 4.73 -4.31
N VAL A 142 12.24 3.70 -3.61
CA VAL A 142 11.08 3.76 -2.71
C VAL A 142 11.33 4.74 -1.57
N VAL A 143 12.44 4.59 -0.85
CA VAL A 143 12.78 5.46 0.29
C VAL A 143 12.97 6.90 -0.15
N ALA A 144 13.62 7.14 -1.30
CA ALA A 144 13.76 8.48 -1.85
C ALA A 144 12.41 9.15 -2.14
N ALA A 145 11.47 8.41 -2.76
CA ALA A 145 10.12 8.90 -3.03
C ALA A 145 9.34 9.18 -1.74
N CYS A 146 9.43 8.31 -0.73
CA CYS A 146 8.81 8.53 0.57
C CYS A 146 9.29 9.82 1.24
N LYS A 147 10.61 10.04 1.25
CA LYS A 147 11.19 11.27 1.80
C LYS A 147 10.75 12.52 1.05
N GLU A 148 10.70 12.45 -0.29
CA GLU A 148 10.28 13.55 -1.16
C GLU A 148 8.86 14.03 -0.87
N ILE A 149 7.94 13.10 -0.56
CA ILE A 149 6.54 13.44 -0.28
C ILE A 149 6.24 13.66 1.20
N GLY A 150 7.18 13.39 2.10
CA GLY A 150 7.04 13.59 3.53
C GLY A 150 6.27 12.47 4.25
N VAL A 151 6.51 11.21 3.89
CA VAL A 151 6.02 10.05 4.65
C VAL A 151 6.60 10.09 6.06
N GLU A 152 5.76 9.94 7.08
CA GLU A 152 6.14 10.06 8.49
C GLU A 152 6.46 8.68 9.11
N TYR A 153 5.77 7.63 8.65
CA TYR A 153 5.89 6.28 9.21
C TYR A 153 6.00 5.24 8.12
N ALA A 154 7.00 4.38 8.22
CA ALA A 154 7.11 3.15 7.44
C ALA A 154 6.87 1.96 8.37
N VAL A 155 5.84 1.18 8.07
CA VAL A 155 5.44 0.01 8.85
C VAL A 155 5.84 -1.25 8.10
N VAL A 156 6.65 -2.10 8.72
CA VAL A 156 6.99 -3.41 8.15
C VAL A 156 5.78 -4.31 8.21
N GLU A 157 5.42 -4.91 7.08
CA GLU A 157 4.38 -5.93 6.99
C GLU A 157 4.94 -7.19 6.31
N GLN A 158 4.67 -8.37 6.87
CA GLN A 158 5.07 -9.65 6.31
C GLN A 158 4.07 -10.73 6.72
N ASP A 159 3.32 -11.27 5.75
CA ASP A 159 2.21 -12.21 6.03
C ASP A 159 2.70 -13.60 6.43
N SER A 160 3.93 -13.97 6.03
CA SER A 160 4.52 -15.25 6.38
C SER A 160 6.03 -15.12 6.59
N CYS A 161 6.51 -15.68 7.68
CA CYS A 161 7.94 -15.81 8.00
C CYS A 161 8.52 -17.18 7.60
N TYR A 162 7.69 -18.07 7.06
CA TYR A 162 8.03 -19.45 6.67
C TYR A 162 8.75 -20.19 7.81
N ASP A 163 10.01 -20.60 7.59
CA ASP A 163 10.80 -21.36 8.58
C ASP A 163 11.53 -20.45 9.57
N MET A 164 11.36 -19.13 9.49
CA MET A 164 12.03 -18.17 10.36
C MET A 164 11.14 -17.75 11.53
N GLU A 165 11.81 -17.42 12.63
CA GLU A 165 11.16 -16.86 13.80
C GLU A 165 10.70 -15.41 13.51
N PRO A 166 9.44 -15.01 13.83
CA PRO A 166 8.88 -13.70 13.44
C PRO A 166 9.68 -12.48 13.92
N TYR A 167 10.22 -12.50 15.14
CA TYR A 167 11.05 -11.40 15.64
C TYR A 167 12.39 -11.30 14.87
N GLY A 168 12.92 -12.44 14.38
CA GLY A 168 14.09 -12.46 13.50
C GLY A 168 13.80 -11.80 12.15
N CYS A 169 12.61 -12.04 11.56
CA CYS A 169 12.17 -11.37 10.34
C CYS A 169 12.01 -9.86 10.57
N ALA A 170 11.38 -9.46 11.67
CA ALA A 170 11.21 -8.05 12.03
C ALA A 170 12.55 -7.33 12.20
N GLN A 171 13.52 -7.97 12.90
CA GLN A 171 14.85 -7.40 13.08
C GLN A 171 15.60 -7.23 11.74
N ARG A 172 15.53 -8.22 10.85
CA ARG A 172 16.14 -8.13 9.51
C ARG A 172 15.54 -7.04 8.67
N SER A 173 14.22 -6.89 8.72
CA SER A 173 13.51 -5.82 8.04
C SER A 173 13.93 -4.45 8.57
N TYR A 174 14.04 -4.29 9.88
CA TYR A 174 14.56 -3.08 10.51
C TYR A 174 15.97 -2.74 10.04
N ASP A 175 16.86 -3.73 10.05
CA ASP A 175 18.24 -3.55 9.58
C ASP A 175 18.30 -3.15 8.09
N GLY A 176 17.39 -3.73 7.27
CA GLY A 176 17.19 -3.32 5.88
C GLY A 176 16.75 -1.88 5.75
N MET A 177 15.74 -1.44 6.51
CA MET A 177 15.29 -0.05 6.54
C MET A 177 16.42 0.91 6.92
N VAL A 178 17.14 0.63 7.99
CA VAL A 178 18.30 1.43 8.40
C VAL A 178 19.36 1.52 7.29
N LYS A 179 19.66 0.41 6.62
CA LYS A 179 20.61 0.36 5.49
C LYS A 179 20.22 1.31 4.36
N PHE A 180 18.93 1.44 4.06
CA PHE A 180 18.40 2.36 3.02
C PHE A 180 18.10 3.76 3.56
N GLY A 181 18.26 3.97 4.86
CA GLY A 181 18.04 5.25 5.52
C GLY A 181 16.56 5.62 5.64
N ALA A 182 15.70 4.62 5.77
CA ALA A 182 14.28 4.82 6.03
C ALA A 182 14.04 5.11 7.51
#